data_41984000d7c204fdfb04274cf6f4d656
#
_entry.id   41984000d7c204fdfb04274cf6f4d656
#
_cell.length_a   1.000
_cell.length_b   1.000
_cell.length_c   1.000
_cell.angle_alpha   90.00
_cell.angle_beta   90.00
_cell.angle_gamma   90.00
#
_symmetry.space_group_name_H-M   'P 1'
#
loop_
_entity.id
_entity.type
_entity.pdbx_description
1 polymer ?
#
loop_
_entity_poly.entity_id
_entity_poly.type
_entity_poly.pdbx_seq_one_letter_code
_entity_poly.pdbx_strand_id
1 'polypeptide(L)'
;MNEKELIKFEETIALLFNQSKIRAPIHLYSGNEKFLIKFFKKIKKNDWVFCSWRSHYQCLLKGVPAQKVKKEIIKGKSISLCFLDYKIYSSAMVGGTLPIALGLATSFKRKKTK
;
A
#
# COMPACT_ATOMS: atom_id res chain seq x y z
N MET A 1 3.26 0.40 13.46
CA MET A 1 1.95 -0.24 13.49
C MET A 1 2.11 -1.72 13.77
N ASN A 2 1.29 -2.29 14.61
CA ASN A 2 1.39 -3.69 14.99
C ASN A 2 0.36 -4.56 14.25
N GLU A 3 0.44 -5.88 14.47
CA GLU A 3 -0.44 -6.84 13.80
C GLU A 3 -1.92 -6.58 14.08
N LYS A 4 -2.26 -6.29 15.34
CA LYS A 4 -3.65 -6.03 15.73
C LYS A 4 -4.22 -4.79 15.04
N GLU A 5 -3.42 -3.75 14.88
CA GLU A 5 -3.84 -2.53 14.21
C GLU A 5 -4.09 -2.77 12.72
N LEU A 6 -3.26 -3.58 12.07
CA LEU A 6 -3.45 -3.94 10.66
C LEU A 6 -4.74 -4.73 10.47
N ILE A 7 -4.97 -5.75 11.32
CA ILE A 7 -6.17 -6.56 11.25
C ILE A 7 -7.41 -5.71 11.49
N LYS A 8 -7.37 -4.84 12.49
CA LYS A 8 -8.48 -3.96 12.82
C LYS A 8 -8.82 -3.02 11.65
N PHE A 9 -7.80 -2.49 10.98
CA PHE A 9 -8.01 -1.65 9.81
C PHE A 9 -8.76 -2.42 8.72
N GLU A 10 -8.33 -3.64 8.39
CA GLU A 10 -8.98 -4.45 7.37
C GLU A 10 -10.41 -4.84 7.76
N GLU A 11 -10.66 -5.12 9.04
CA GLU A 11 -12.01 -5.38 9.54
C GLU A 11 -12.92 -4.15 9.35
N THR A 12 -12.39 -2.97 9.60
CA THR A 12 -13.13 -1.72 9.40
C THR A 12 -13.48 -1.53 7.92
N ILE A 13 -12.54 -1.82 7.03
CA ILE A 13 -12.77 -1.71 5.58
C ILE A 13 -13.82 -2.75 5.13
N ALA A 14 -13.71 -3.98 5.62
CA ALA A 14 -14.70 -5.02 5.30
C ALA A 14 -16.11 -4.61 5.75
N LEU A 15 -16.23 -4.01 6.93
CA LEU A 15 -17.51 -3.53 7.43
C LEU A 15 -18.10 -2.44 6.53
N LEU A 16 -17.28 -1.47 6.12
CA LEU A 16 -17.72 -0.41 5.21
C LEU A 16 -18.16 -0.97 3.86
N PHE A 17 -17.46 -1.96 3.34
CA PHE A 17 -17.85 -2.62 2.10
C PHE A 17 -19.21 -3.33 2.25
N ASN A 18 -19.40 -4.05 3.35
CA ASN A 18 -20.66 -4.74 3.61
C ASN A 18 -21.84 -3.78 3.82
N GLN A 19 -21.56 -2.55 4.25
CA GLN A 19 -22.57 -1.50 4.39
C GLN A 19 -22.79 -0.73 3.08
N SER A 20 -22.25 -1.20 1.98
CA SER A 20 -22.37 -0.58 0.65
C SER A 20 -21.80 0.84 0.57
N LYS A 21 -20.86 1.19 1.44
CA LYS A 21 -20.19 2.50 1.42
C LYS A 21 -19.01 2.53 0.48
N ILE A 22 -18.54 1.37 0.04
CA ILE A 22 -17.48 1.23 -0.95
C ILE A 22 -18.06 0.52 -2.17
N ARG A 23 -18.06 1.21 -3.31
CA ARG A 23 -18.64 0.70 -4.56
C ARG A 23 -17.59 0.33 -5.59
N ALA A 24 -16.45 -0.17 -5.13
CA ALA A 24 -15.36 -0.56 -5.99
C ALA A 24 -14.77 -1.87 -5.49
N PRO A 25 -14.01 -2.60 -6.33
CA PRO A 25 -13.33 -3.81 -5.87
C PRO A 25 -12.36 -3.50 -4.76
N ILE A 26 -12.30 -4.38 -3.75
CA ILE A 26 -11.29 -4.33 -2.70
C ILE A 26 -10.68 -5.71 -2.55
N HIS A 27 -9.39 -5.74 -2.24
CA HIS A 27 -8.65 -6.97 -1.96
C HIS A 27 -8.03 -6.85 -0.59
N LEU A 28 -8.57 -7.59 0.38
CA LEU A 28 -8.10 -7.56 1.75
C LEU A 28 -7.00 -8.59 1.97
N TYR A 29 -6.10 -8.28 2.92
CA TYR A 29 -5.18 -9.26 3.44
C TYR A 29 -5.88 -10.16 4.44
N SER A 30 -5.44 -11.42 4.49
CA SER A 30 -5.83 -12.35 5.53
C SER A 30 -4.59 -13.19 5.82
N GLY A 31 -3.92 -12.88 6.91
CA GLY A 31 -2.62 -13.45 7.22
C GLY A 31 -1.46 -12.57 6.71
N ASN A 32 -0.25 -13.03 6.90
CA ASN A 32 0.99 -12.35 6.49
C ASN A 32 1.31 -11.04 7.23
N GLU A 33 0.51 -10.65 8.22
CA GLU A 33 0.74 -9.40 8.96
C GLU A 33 2.12 -9.38 9.62
N LYS A 34 2.49 -10.45 10.30
CA LYS A 34 3.80 -10.55 10.97
C LYS A 34 4.95 -10.49 9.97
N PHE A 35 4.79 -11.15 8.84
CA PHE A 35 5.81 -11.16 7.78
C PHE A 35 6.03 -9.77 7.23
N LEU A 36 4.95 -9.05 6.91
CA LEU A 36 5.03 -7.71 6.37
C LEU A 36 5.63 -6.72 7.36
N ILE A 37 5.23 -6.82 8.64
CA ILE A 37 5.79 -5.96 9.67
C ILE A 37 7.30 -6.18 9.78
N LYS A 38 7.73 -7.44 9.80
CA LYS A 38 9.16 -7.78 9.86
C LYS A 38 9.90 -7.28 8.64
N PHE A 39 9.32 -7.43 7.46
CA PHE A 39 9.92 -6.96 6.21
C PHE A 39 10.06 -5.45 6.22
N PHE A 40 9.03 -4.71 6.64
CA PHE A 40 9.04 -3.26 6.62
C PHE A 40 9.97 -2.63 7.67
N LYS A 41 10.41 -3.40 8.67
CA LYS A 41 11.46 -2.91 9.58
C LYS A 41 12.77 -2.64 8.85
N LYS A 42 13.00 -3.29 7.72
CA LYS A 42 14.19 -3.10 6.90
C LYS A 42 14.04 -1.99 5.87
N ILE A 43 12.83 -1.49 5.67
CA ILE A 43 12.54 -0.44 4.69
C ILE A 43 12.62 0.91 5.38
N LYS A 44 13.41 1.79 4.81
CA LYS A 44 13.58 3.15 5.32
C LYS A 44 12.49 4.07 4.77
N LYS A 45 12.25 5.16 5.46
CA LYS A 45 11.24 6.14 5.06
C LYS A 45 11.46 6.67 3.65
N ASN A 46 12.71 6.81 3.23
CA ASN A 46 13.06 7.33 1.90
C ASN A 46 13.10 6.27 0.81
N ASP A 47 12.90 5.02 1.14
CA ASP A 47 12.85 3.96 0.14
C ASP A 47 11.51 3.99 -0.61
N TRP A 48 11.56 3.77 -1.93
CA TRP A 48 10.36 3.63 -2.72
C TRP A 48 9.81 2.22 -2.60
N VAL A 49 8.49 2.10 -2.51
CA VAL A 49 7.78 0.82 -2.44
C VAL A 49 6.79 0.74 -3.59
N PHE A 50 6.84 -0.33 -4.34
CA PHE A 50 5.93 -0.60 -5.45
C PHE A 50 5.11 -1.83 -5.13
N CYS A 51 3.80 -1.72 -5.29
CA CYS A 51 2.84 -2.75 -4.89
C CYS A 51 1.88 -3.07 -6.02
N SER A 52 1.23 -4.22 -5.92
CA SER A 52 0.11 -4.61 -6.77
C SER A 52 -1.21 -4.08 -6.17
N TRP A 53 -2.31 -4.69 -6.56
CA TRP A 53 -3.65 -4.26 -6.14
C TRP A 53 -3.94 -4.50 -4.65
N ARG A 54 -3.17 -5.33 -3.96
CA ARG A 54 -3.35 -5.60 -2.53
C ARG A 54 -2.26 -4.87 -1.76
N SER A 55 -2.54 -3.63 -1.38
CA SER A 55 -1.50 -2.73 -0.85
C SER A 55 -1.89 -1.98 0.43
N HIS A 56 -3.01 -2.33 1.07
CA HIS A 56 -3.44 -1.62 2.29
C HIS A 56 -2.37 -1.67 3.39
N TYR A 57 -1.86 -2.87 3.67
CA TYR A 57 -0.85 -3.04 4.71
C TYR A 57 0.45 -2.30 4.37
N GLN A 58 0.87 -2.38 3.12
CA GLN A 58 2.10 -1.70 2.70
C GLN A 58 2.00 -0.19 2.89
N CYS A 59 0.87 0.41 2.54
CA CYS A 59 0.65 1.83 2.74
C CYS A 59 0.72 2.20 4.21
N LEU A 60 0.05 1.44 5.08
CA LEU A 60 0.05 1.69 6.50
C LEU A 60 1.44 1.54 7.11
N LEU A 61 2.16 0.49 6.72
CA LEU A 61 3.50 0.22 7.23
C LEU A 61 4.53 1.22 6.69
N LYS A 62 4.27 1.81 5.53
CA LYS A 62 5.13 2.86 4.96
C LYS A 62 4.96 4.20 5.70
N GLY A 63 3.96 4.31 6.54
CA GLY A 63 3.73 5.49 7.36
C GLY A 63 2.56 6.37 6.92
N VAL A 64 1.80 5.95 5.90
CA VAL A 64 0.62 6.71 5.50
C VAL A 64 -0.42 6.65 6.62
N PRO A 65 -0.97 7.80 7.06
CA PRO A 65 -1.99 7.77 8.10
C PRO A 65 -3.20 6.94 7.68
N ALA A 66 -3.73 6.14 8.62
CA ALA A 66 -4.86 5.26 8.33
C ALA A 66 -6.07 6.00 7.76
N GLN A 67 -6.30 7.23 8.20
CA GLN A 67 -7.40 8.05 7.70
C GLN A 67 -7.25 8.37 6.21
N LYS A 68 -6.03 8.64 5.76
CA LYS A 68 -5.77 8.90 4.34
C LYS A 68 -5.99 7.66 3.49
N VAL A 69 -5.54 6.51 3.96
CA VAL A 69 -5.74 5.24 3.25
C VAL A 69 -7.24 4.93 3.16
N LYS A 70 -7.95 5.04 4.27
CA LYS A 70 -9.38 4.80 4.33
C LYS A 70 -10.16 5.73 3.39
N LYS A 71 -9.80 7.00 3.36
CA LYS A 71 -10.44 7.99 2.48
C LYS A 71 -10.30 7.61 1.01
N GLU A 72 -9.12 7.19 0.58
CA GLU A 72 -8.89 6.77 -0.80
C GLU A 72 -9.63 5.47 -1.13
N ILE A 73 -9.72 4.54 -0.18
CA ILE A 73 -10.49 3.31 -0.36
C ILE A 73 -11.98 3.63 -0.56
N ILE A 74 -12.53 4.52 0.23
CA ILE A 74 -13.94 4.93 0.10
C ILE A 74 -14.20 5.58 -1.26
N LYS A 75 -13.22 6.30 -1.81
CA LYS A 75 -13.31 6.87 -3.15
C LYS A 75 -13.25 5.84 -4.27
N GLY A 76 -13.06 4.57 -3.95
CA GLY A 76 -13.00 3.50 -4.93
C GLY A 76 -11.60 3.19 -5.44
N LYS A 77 -10.55 3.65 -4.76
CA LYS A 77 -9.16 3.49 -5.21
C LYS A 77 -8.41 2.39 -4.46
N SER A 78 -9.12 1.44 -3.85
CA SER A 78 -8.51 0.39 -3.04
C SER A 78 -7.43 -0.42 -3.79
N ILE A 79 -7.65 -0.70 -5.08
CA ILE A 79 -6.73 -1.51 -5.86
C ILE A 79 -5.63 -0.71 -6.56
N SER A 80 -5.62 0.61 -6.39
CA SER A 80 -4.65 1.50 -7.03
C SER A 80 -4.25 2.65 -6.11
N LEU A 81 -3.95 2.33 -4.85
CA LEU A 81 -3.50 3.33 -3.89
C LEU A 81 -2.15 3.91 -4.30
N CYS A 82 -2.04 5.22 -4.23
CA CYS A 82 -0.82 5.91 -4.60
C CYS A 82 -0.62 7.12 -3.67
N PHE A 83 0.47 7.08 -2.91
CA PHE A 83 0.83 8.15 -1.99
C PHE A 83 2.28 8.54 -2.24
N LEU A 84 2.50 9.38 -3.25
CA LEU A 84 3.85 9.74 -3.70
C LEU A 84 4.65 10.47 -2.62
N ASP A 85 3.97 11.24 -1.76
CA ASP A 85 4.64 11.91 -0.64
C ASP A 85 5.24 10.92 0.35
N TYR A 86 4.74 9.70 0.39
CA TYR A 86 5.24 8.63 1.25
C TYR A 86 6.07 7.63 0.45
N LYS A 87 6.32 7.91 -0.83
CA LYS A 87 7.12 7.06 -1.73
C LYS A 87 6.58 5.66 -1.84
N ILE A 88 5.26 5.55 -1.99
CA ILE A 88 4.59 4.28 -2.26
C ILE A 88 3.65 4.44 -3.45
N TYR A 89 3.70 3.46 -4.34
CA TYR A 89 2.92 3.43 -5.58
C TYR A 89 2.37 2.03 -5.79
N SER A 90 1.09 1.94 -6.10
CA SER A 90 0.48 0.65 -6.44
C SER A 90 -0.33 0.77 -7.72
N SER A 91 -0.56 -0.37 -8.37
CA SER A 91 -1.33 -0.45 -9.61
C SER A 91 -2.17 -1.72 -9.62
N ALA A 92 -3.36 -1.62 -10.17
CA ALA A 92 -4.23 -2.78 -10.38
C ALA A 92 -3.76 -3.68 -11.51
N MET A 93 -2.88 -3.19 -12.38
CA MET A 93 -2.35 -3.99 -13.49
C MET A 93 -1.32 -4.98 -12.98
N VAL A 94 -1.50 -6.26 -13.29
CA VAL A 94 -0.57 -7.31 -12.89
C VAL A 94 0.79 -7.05 -13.54
N GLY A 95 1.83 -6.93 -12.69
CA GLY A 95 3.19 -6.64 -13.16
C GLY A 95 3.40 -5.22 -13.67
N GLY A 96 2.38 -4.35 -13.64
CA GLY A 96 2.49 -2.99 -14.18
C GLY A 96 3.48 -2.09 -13.45
N THR A 97 3.73 -2.36 -12.16
CA THR A 97 4.68 -1.56 -11.39
C THR A 97 6.14 -1.96 -11.61
N LEU A 98 6.40 -3.13 -12.18
CA LEU A 98 7.78 -3.60 -12.38
C LEU A 98 8.60 -2.71 -13.33
N PRO A 99 8.13 -2.38 -14.54
CA PRO A 99 8.88 -1.46 -15.41
C PRO A 99 8.98 -0.05 -14.82
N ILE A 100 7.99 0.40 -14.08
CA ILE A 100 8.04 1.72 -13.41
C ILE A 100 9.14 1.71 -12.35
N ALA A 101 9.21 0.65 -11.53
CA ALA A 101 10.23 0.50 -10.51
C ALA A 101 11.63 0.42 -11.13
N LEU A 102 11.77 -0.30 -12.23
CA LEU A 102 13.03 -0.40 -12.95
C LEU A 102 13.49 0.96 -13.48
N GLY A 103 12.58 1.73 -14.05
CA GLY A 103 12.88 3.07 -14.54
C GLY A 103 13.35 4.00 -13.44
N LEU A 104 12.68 3.98 -12.29
CA LEU A 104 13.06 4.80 -11.15
C LEU A 104 14.43 4.40 -10.61
N ALA A 105 14.67 3.10 -10.44
CA ALA A 105 15.95 2.58 -9.95
C ALA A 105 17.09 2.96 -10.90
N THR A 106 16.87 2.86 -12.21
CA THR A 106 17.84 3.26 -13.22
C THR A 106 18.16 4.74 -13.12
N SER A 107 17.14 5.58 -12.95
CA SER A 107 17.31 7.01 -12.77
C SER A 107 18.17 7.34 -11.55
N PHE A 108 17.93 6.69 -10.42
CA PHE A 108 18.70 6.87 -9.21
C PHE A 108 20.16 6.47 -9.41
N LYS A 109 20.40 5.35 -10.07
CA LYS A 109 21.75 4.87 -10.35
C LYS A 109 22.51 5.88 -11.23
N ARG A 110 21.86 6.42 -12.27
CA ARG A 110 22.48 7.40 -13.17
C ARG A 110 22.80 8.70 -12.48
N LYS A 111 21.96 9.14 -11.55
CA LYS A 111 22.17 10.36 -10.77
C LYS A 111 23.03 10.13 -9.54
N LYS A 112 23.47 8.90 -9.30
CA LYS A 112 24.19 8.49 -8.08
C LYS A 112 23.42 8.85 -6.81
N THR A 113 22.10 8.80 -6.89
CA THR A 113 21.19 9.08 -5.77
C THR A 113 20.66 7.74 -5.23
N LYS A 114 20.51 7.66 -3.94
CA LYS A 114 19.99 6.45 -3.30
C LYS A 114 18.55 6.58 -2.87
#